data_c803779702f355bcaad88e6283440868
#
_entry.id   c803779702f355bcaad88e6283440868
#
_cell.length_a   1.000
_cell.length_b   1.000
_cell.length_c   1.000
_cell.angle_alpha   90.00
_cell.angle_beta   90.00
_cell.angle_gamma   90.00
#
_symmetry.space_group_name_H-M   'P 1'
#
loop_
_entity.id
_entity.type
_entity.pdbx_description
1 polymer ?
#
loop_
_entity_poly.entity_id
_entity_poly.type
_entity_poly.pdbx_seq_one_letter_code
_entity_poly.pdbx_strand_id
1 'polypeptide(L)'
;TADYSISIFGNYLEYNRQLNDKFTFDAKITSLAQSGSDISEIGLSDIYLNLNFKIKKGAKISIGTKLPLTDGNKTLNDLSLPMDYQSSLGTFDMILGVGFEVGKLQCVAAVQQPITQNKNAFLSEQYPVNSELRNFQSTNKYKRSGDVLFRASYPIRLGDRFKITPSILPIYHLMNDKYTDALDVERTIDGSQGLTLNGNAYFDYEINNKNALQLNVGAPFIVRDARPDGLTRGIVVNLEYRIKF
;
A
#
# COMPACT_ATOMS: atom_id res chain seq x y z
N THR A 1 -14.54 14.83 12.18
CA THR A 1 -14.03 13.47 12.41
C THR A 1 -12.82 13.59 13.29
N ALA A 2 -12.85 12.99 14.49
CA ALA A 2 -11.69 12.94 15.34
C ALA A 2 -10.60 12.16 14.58
N ASP A 3 -9.45 12.78 14.34
CA ASP A 3 -8.28 12.11 13.76
C ASP A 3 -7.66 11.23 14.85
N TYR A 4 -8.08 9.98 14.89
CA TYR A 4 -7.38 8.97 15.71
C TYR A 4 -6.08 8.64 15.00
N SER A 5 -4.97 9.19 15.51
CA SER A 5 -3.67 8.97 14.92
C SER A 5 -3.15 7.57 15.24
N ILE A 6 -3.07 6.73 14.22
CA ILE A 6 -2.40 5.43 14.31
C ILE A 6 -0.99 5.58 13.76
N SER A 7 0.00 5.20 14.57
CA SER A 7 1.39 5.07 14.15
C SER A 7 1.61 3.69 13.54
N ILE A 8 2.25 3.65 12.38
CA ILE A 8 2.56 2.40 11.68
C ILE A 8 4.06 2.30 11.47
N PHE A 9 4.66 1.23 11.99
CA PHE A 9 6.05 0.85 11.73
C PHE A 9 6.06 -0.38 10.83
N GLY A 10 6.83 -0.31 9.75
CA GLY A 10 6.95 -1.42 8.81
C GLY A 10 8.41 -1.81 8.59
N ASN A 11 8.65 -3.11 8.49
CA ASN A 11 9.89 -3.66 8.00
C ASN A 11 9.60 -4.47 6.75
N TYR A 12 10.48 -4.43 5.77
CA TYR A 12 10.34 -5.25 4.59
C TYR A 12 11.68 -5.79 4.10
N LEU A 13 11.60 -6.92 3.43
CA LEU A 13 12.67 -7.48 2.64
C LEU A 13 12.23 -7.48 1.19
N GLU A 14 13.06 -6.92 0.31
CA GLU A 14 12.81 -6.90 -1.12
C GLU A 14 13.97 -7.57 -1.87
N TYR A 15 13.60 -8.45 -2.79
CA TYR A 15 14.53 -9.13 -3.69
C TYR A 15 14.19 -8.77 -5.13
N ASN A 16 15.18 -8.22 -5.83
CA ASN A 16 15.07 -7.87 -7.24
C ASN A 16 16.13 -8.65 -8.02
N ARG A 17 15.73 -9.33 -9.09
CA ARG A 17 16.66 -10.08 -9.95
C ARG A 17 16.32 -9.94 -11.41
N GLN A 18 17.32 -9.56 -12.19
CA GLN A 18 17.28 -9.68 -13.63
C GLN A 18 17.46 -11.15 -14.02
N LEU A 19 16.44 -11.78 -14.57
CA LEU A 19 16.47 -13.18 -15.00
C LEU A 19 17.18 -13.34 -16.36
N ASN A 20 16.95 -12.38 -17.25
CA ASN A 20 17.63 -12.25 -18.55
C ASN A 20 17.44 -10.82 -19.08
N ASP A 21 17.82 -10.56 -20.33
CA ASP A 21 17.76 -9.22 -20.96
C ASP A 21 16.35 -8.64 -21.07
N LYS A 22 15.33 -9.50 -20.98
CA LYS A 22 13.91 -9.09 -21.12
C LYS A 22 13.11 -9.19 -19.84
N PHE A 23 13.47 -10.07 -18.90
CA PHE A 23 12.70 -10.35 -17.71
C PHE A 23 13.41 -9.93 -16.43
N THR A 24 12.69 -9.24 -15.55
CA THR A 24 13.10 -8.94 -14.17
C THR A 24 12.02 -9.43 -13.23
N PHE A 25 12.42 -10.09 -12.16
CA PHE A 25 11.55 -10.57 -11.09
C PHE A 25 11.77 -9.75 -9.82
N ASP A 26 10.67 -9.36 -9.18
CA ASP A 26 10.68 -8.66 -7.89
C ASP A 26 9.84 -9.46 -6.89
N ALA A 27 10.32 -9.60 -5.68
CA ALA A 27 9.58 -10.17 -4.55
C ALA A 27 9.77 -9.29 -3.32
N LYS A 28 8.70 -9.01 -2.59
CA LYS A 28 8.73 -8.20 -1.37
C LYS A 28 7.84 -8.82 -0.31
N ILE A 29 8.35 -8.97 0.89
CA ILE A 29 7.59 -9.35 2.08
C ILE A 29 7.64 -8.23 3.09
N THR A 30 6.51 -7.95 3.72
CA THR A 30 6.37 -6.85 4.68
C THR A 30 5.83 -7.37 6.02
N SER A 31 6.27 -6.76 7.10
CA SER A 31 5.71 -6.90 8.45
C SER A 31 5.34 -5.50 8.94
N LEU A 32 4.18 -5.37 9.58
CA LEU A 32 3.66 -4.10 10.09
C LEU A 32 3.36 -4.21 11.57
N ALA A 33 3.67 -3.12 12.30
CA ALA A 33 3.21 -2.88 13.65
C ALA A 33 2.36 -1.61 13.64
N GLN A 34 1.12 -1.71 14.11
CA GLN A 34 0.18 -0.59 14.24
C GLN A 34 -0.04 -0.30 15.71
N SER A 35 -0.03 0.98 16.09
CA SER A 35 -0.24 1.42 17.48
C SER A 35 -1.07 2.69 17.52
N GLY A 36 -2.11 2.70 18.35
CA GLY A 36 -3.01 3.84 18.61
C GLY A 36 -4.13 3.42 19.55
N SER A 37 -4.79 4.37 20.21
CA SER A 37 -5.95 4.12 21.10
C SER A 37 -5.71 2.98 22.10
N ASP A 38 -4.52 2.92 22.72
CA ASP A 38 -4.07 1.87 23.67
C ASP A 38 -4.00 0.45 23.07
N ILE A 39 -4.11 0.34 21.75
CA ILE A 39 -3.95 -0.92 21.01
C ILE A 39 -2.60 -0.92 20.30
N SER A 40 -1.89 -2.02 20.41
CA SER A 40 -0.64 -2.24 19.67
C SER A 40 -0.65 -3.64 19.10
N GLU A 41 -0.57 -3.73 17.77
CA GLU A 41 -0.65 -4.97 17.03
C GLU A 41 0.51 -5.10 16.07
N ILE A 42 1.05 -6.32 15.94
CA ILE A 42 2.10 -6.65 14.98
C ILE A 42 1.70 -7.89 14.18
N GLY A 43 2.04 -7.89 12.90
CA GLY A 43 1.79 -9.05 12.04
C GLY A 43 2.55 -9.00 10.73
N LEU A 44 2.63 -10.16 10.09
CA LEU A 44 3.03 -10.24 8.69
C LEU A 44 1.92 -9.60 7.84
N SER A 45 2.33 -8.83 6.83
CA SER A 45 1.40 -8.16 5.93
C SER A 45 1.18 -9.03 4.68
N ASP A 46 1.77 -8.61 3.58
CA ASP A 46 1.55 -9.24 2.29
C ASP A 46 2.89 -9.62 1.65
N ILE A 47 2.85 -10.60 0.75
CA ILE A 47 3.92 -10.84 -0.22
C ILE A 47 3.50 -10.23 -1.55
N TYR A 48 4.36 -9.39 -2.11
CA TYR A 48 4.23 -8.90 -3.47
C TYR A 48 5.21 -9.66 -4.37
N LEU A 49 4.70 -10.21 -5.47
CA LEU A 49 5.49 -10.82 -6.51
C LEU A 49 5.20 -10.09 -7.82
N ASN A 50 6.24 -9.78 -8.58
CA ASN A 50 6.08 -9.06 -9.84
C ASN A 50 7.08 -9.55 -10.89
N LEU A 51 6.59 -9.74 -12.11
CA LEU A 51 7.38 -10.05 -13.29
C LEU A 51 7.28 -8.90 -14.28
N ASN A 52 8.41 -8.30 -14.61
CA ASN A 52 8.51 -7.25 -15.60
C ASN A 52 9.04 -7.80 -16.92
N PHE A 53 8.38 -7.48 -18.00
CA PHE A 53 8.79 -7.79 -19.37
C PHE A 53 9.15 -6.52 -20.12
N LYS A 54 10.40 -6.39 -20.51
CA LYS A 54 10.93 -5.30 -21.33
C LYS A 54 10.53 -5.51 -22.80
N ILE A 55 9.70 -4.63 -23.33
CA ILE A 55 9.26 -4.67 -24.73
C ILE A 55 10.33 -4.08 -25.63
N LYS A 56 10.81 -2.89 -25.29
CA LYS A 56 11.84 -2.13 -26.00
C LYS A 56 12.54 -1.20 -25.04
N LYS A 57 13.58 -0.48 -25.51
CA LYS A 57 14.24 0.53 -24.69
C LYS A 57 13.21 1.54 -24.15
N GLY A 58 13.15 1.70 -22.83
CA GLY A 58 12.26 2.61 -22.13
C GLY A 58 10.79 2.17 -22.05
N ALA A 59 10.42 0.92 -22.44
CA ALA A 59 9.04 0.44 -22.29
C ALA A 59 9.03 -0.99 -21.70
N LYS A 60 8.14 -1.21 -20.72
CA LYS A 60 7.93 -2.50 -20.04
C LYS A 60 6.46 -2.75 -19.72
N ILE A 61 6.09 -4.02 -19.64
CA ILE A 61 4.83 -4.49 -19.05
C ILE A 61 5.18 -5.19 -17.75
N SER A 62 4.32 -5.11 -16.76
CA SER A 62 4.44 -5.84 -15.51
C SER A 62 3.16 -6.60 -15.19
N ILE A 63 3.34 -7.82 -14.67
CA ILE A 63 2.27 -8.64 -14.12
C ILE A 63 2.70 -8.96 -12.69
N GLY A 64 1.88 -8.63 -11.75
CA GLY A 64 2.16 -8.83 -10.34
C GLY A 64 0.96 -9.37 -9.57
N THR A 65 1.24 -9.78 -8.36
CA THR A 65 0.24 -10.24 -7.41
C THR A 65 0.60 -9.83 -5.99
N LYS A 66 -0.42 -9.58 -5.18
CA LYS A 66 -0.32 -9.43 -3.74
C LYS A 66 -0.97 -10.64 -3.08
N LEU A 67 -0.21 -11.38 -2.30
CA LEU A 67 -0.64 -12.56 -1.56
C LEU A 67 -0.75 -12.19 -0.07
N PRO A 68 -1.94 -12.30 0.55
CA PRO A 68 -2.09 -11.99 1.97
C PRO A 68 -1.45 -13.09 2.82
N LEU A 69 -0.74 -12.71 3.87
CA LEU A 69 -0.20 -13.63 4.87
C LEU A 69 -1.11 -13.77 6.09
N THR A 70 -2.15 -12.91 6.17
CA THR A 70 -3.21 -12.98 7.17
C THR A 70 -4.56 -12.75 6.48
N ASP A 71 -5.64 -13.16 7.13
CA ASP A 71 -7.01 -13.03 6.59
C ASP A 71 -7.64 -11.63 6.79
N GLY A 72 -6.90 -10.69 7.41
CA GLY A 72 -7.40 -9.35 7.70
C GLY A 72 -8.44 -9.32 8.82
N ASN A 73 -8.44 -10.30 9.73
CA ASN A 73 -9.40 -10.39 10.82
C ASN A 73 -8.75 -10.64 12.19
N LYS A 74 -7.75 -9.83 12.54
CA LYS A 74 -7.16 -9.86 13.88
C LYS A 74 -8.16 -9.37 14.91
N THR A 75 -8.18 -10.03 16.08
CA THR A 75 -9.15 -9.78 17.16
C THR A 75 -8.43 -9.32 18.43
N LEU A 76 -9.15 -8.57 19.25
CA LEU A 76 -8.79 -8.20 20.62
C LEU A 76 -9.98 -8.55 21.53
N ASN A 77 -9.78 -9.38 22.57
CA ASN A 77 -10.84 -9.85 23.46
C ASN A 77 -12.04 -10.42 22.69
N ASP A 78 -11.76 -11.29 21.70
CA ASP A 78 -12.73 -11.96 20.83
C ASP A 78 -13.55 -11.05 19.91
N LEU A 79 -13.29 -9.74 19.89
CA LEU A 79 -13.88 -8.80 18.96
C LEU A 79 -12.88 -8.44 17.85
N SER A 80 -13.36 -8.41 16.61
CA SER A 80 -12.53 -8.05 15.45
C SER A 80 -12.13 -6.59 15.49
N LEU A 81 -10.86 -6.30 15.21
CA LEU A 81 -10.33 -4.95 15.09
C LEU A 81 -10.64 -4.35 13.71
N PRO A 82 -10.78 -3.01 13.61
CA PRO A 82 -10.94 -2.32 12.33
C PRO A 82 -9.74 -2.53 11.41
N MET A 83 -9.92 -2.29 10.11
CA MET A 83 -8.89 -2.49 9.09
C MET A 83 -7.62 -1.70 9.36
N ASP A 84 -7.70 -0.60 10.06
CA ASP A 84 -6.56 0.25 10.45
C ASP A 84 -5.55 -0.47 11.36
N TYR A 85 -5.99 -1.50 12.10
CA TYR A 85 -5.14 -2.35 12.96
C TYR A 85 -4.80 -3.70 12.31
N GLN A 86 -5.23 -3.94 11.07
CA GLN A 86 -4.89 -5.16 10.35
C GLN A 86 -3.55 -5.00 9.62
N SER A 87 -2.64 -5.95 9.78
CA SER A 87 -1.34 -5.92 9.08
C SER A 87 -1.46 -6.21 7.59
N SER A 88 -2.54 -6.83 7.16
CA SER A 88 -2.88 -7.14 5.77
C SER A 88 -4.35 -6.84 5.51
N LEU A 89 -4.69 -6.53 4.27
CA LEU A 89 -6.10 -6.45 3.82
C LEU A 89 -6.75 -7.84 3.72
N GLY A 90 -5.98 -8.94 3.80
CA GLY A 90 -6.51 -10.30 3.68
C GLY A 90 -7.03 -10.64 2.28
N THR A 91 -6.65 -9.87 1.25
CA THR A 91 -7.10 -10.09 -0.13
C THR A 91 -5.95 -10.53 -1.03
N PHE A 92 -6.25 -11.49 -1.91
CA PHE A 92 -5.41 -11.79 -3.06
C PHE A 92 -5.73 -10.79 -4.17
N ASP A 93 -4.72 -10.03 -4.61
CA ASP A 93 -4.90 -9.02 -5.66
C ASP A 93 -4.04 -9.35 -6.89
N MET A 94 -4.58 -9.09 -8.06
CA MET A 94 -3.83 -9.06 -9.33
C MET A 94 -3.44 -7.63 -9.66
N ILE A 95 -2.22 -7.47 -10.20
CA ILE A 95 -1.66 -6.17 -10.57
C ILE A 95 -1.16 -6.27 -12.01
N LEU A 96 -1.65 -5.38 -12.88
CA LEU A 96 -1.18 -5.24 -14.25
C LEU A 96 -0.66 -3.82 -14.46
N GLY A 97 0.52 -3.70 -15.05
CA GLY A 97 1.15 -2.40 -15.23
C GLY A 97 1.88 -2.24 -16.55
N VAL A 98 2.03 -1.00 -16.95
CA VAL A 98 2.88 -0.57 -18.07
C VAL A 98 3.80 0.54 -17.58
N GLY A 99 5.07 0.45 -17.92
CA GLY A 99 6.06 1.47 -17.63
C GLY A 99 6.67 2.01 -18.91
N PHE A 100 6.97 3.30 -18.94
CA PHE A 100 7.67 3.93 -20.06
C PHE A 100 8.53 5.10 -19.59
N GLU A 101 9.56 5.39 -20.38
CA GLU A 101 10.51 6.48 -20.14
C GLU A 101 10.50 7.45 -21.31
N VAL A 102 10.40 8.75 -21.01
CA VAL A 102 10.52 9.83 -21.98
C VAL A 102 11.63 10.76 -21.50
N GLY A 103 12.79 10.66 -22.12
CA GLY A 103 14.00 11.31 -21.63
C GLY A 103 14.37 10.79 -20.24
N LYS A 104 14.32 11.67 -19.23
CA LYS A 104 14.54 11.31 -17.82
C LYS A 104 13.23 11.04 -17.07
N LEU A 105 12.09 11.38 -17.64
CA LEU A 105 10.81 11.16 -17.01
C LEU A 105 10.46 9.67 -17.07
N GLN A 106 10.17 9.08 -15.91
CA GLN A 106 9.75 7.69 -15.74
C GLN A 106 8.27 7.66 -15.37
N CYS A 107 7.47 6.99 -16.18
CA CYS A 107 6.04 6.85 -15.98
C CYS A 107 5.65 5.40 -15.79
N VAL A 108 4.70 5.14 -14.90
CA VAL A 108 4.07 3.83 -14.69
C VAL A 108 2.58 4.04 -14.55
N ALA A 109 1.78 3.28 -15.30
CA ALA A 109 0.36 3.14 -15.07
C ALA A 109 0.06 1.70 -14.69
N ALA A 110 -0.82 1.48 -13.72
CA ALA A 110 -1.18 0.13 -13.31
C ALA A 110 -2.63 0.07 -12.79
N VAL A 111 -3.18 -1.14 -12.83
CA VAL A 111 -4.46 -1.51 -12.24
C VAL A 111 -4.20 -2.58 -11.20
N GLN A 112 -4.75 -2.42 -10.02
CA GLN A 112 -4.77 -3.43 -8.96
C GLN A 112 -6.23 -3.83 -8.70
N GLN A 113 -6.52 -5.12 -8.77
CA GLN A 113 -7.86 -5.66 -8.58
C GLN A 113 -7.83 -6.77 -7.52
N PRO A 114 -8.54 -6.60 -6.38
CA PRO A 114 -8.79 -7.68 -5.45
C PRO A 114 -9.61 -8.80 -6.14
N ILE A 115 -9.11 -10.02 -6.09
CA ILE A 115 -9.76 -11.22 -6.64
C ILE A 115 -10.54 -11.96 -5.56
N THR A 116 -10.02 -11.92 -4.32
CA THR A 116 -10.73 -12.45 -3.15
C THR A 116 -11.12 -11.31 -2.21
N GLN A 117 -12.09 -11.58 -1.34
CA GLN A 117 -12.50 -10.63 -0.31
C GLN A 117 -11.85 -11.01 1.02
N ASN A 118 -11.73 -10.05 1.93
CA ASN A 118 -11.19 -10.31 3.25
C ASN A 118 -12.23 -10.98 4.17
N LYS A 119 -11.77 -11.41 5.35
CA LYS A 119 -12.61 -12.07 6.35
C LYS A 119 -12.82 -11.21 7.60
N ASN A 120 -12.57 -9.91 7.52
CA ASN A 120 -12.78 -9.02 8.65
C ASN A 120 -14.23 -9.09 9.13
N ALA A 121 -14.42 -9.07 10.44
CA ALA A 121 -15.73 -9.13 11.09
C ALA A 121 -15.99 -7.92 12.02
N PHE A 122 -15.26 -6.83 11.82
CA PHE A 122 -15.39 -5.63 12.64
C PHE A 122 -16.74 -4.92 12.41
N LEU A 123 -17.50 -4.77 13.50
CA LEU A 123 -18.69 -3.94 13.59
C LEU A 123 -18.52 -2.94 14.74
N SER A 124 -18.49 -1.66 14.45
CA SER A 124 -18.24 -0.60 15.43
C SER A 124 -19.25 -0.61 16.58
N GLU A 125 -20.49 -0.96 16.31
CA GLU A 125 -21.57 -1.07 17.30
C GLU A 125 -21.41 -2.21 18.32
N GLN A 126 -20.55 -3.18 18.08
CA GLN A 126 -20.22 -4.24 19.04
C GLN A 126 -19.31 -3.77 20.17
N TYR A 127 -18.66 -2.62 20.00
CA TYR A 127 -17.80 -2.04 21.00
C TYR A 127 -18.56 -1.17 22.00
N PRO A 128 -18.08 -1.04 23.25
CA PRO A 128 -18.68 -0.15 24.25
C PRO A 128 -18.82 1.28 23.75
N VAL A 129 -19.86 1.99 24.19
CA VAL A 129 -20.17 3.36 23.74
C VAL A 129 -19.01 4.34 23.97
N ASN A 130 -18.22 4.12 25.02
CA ASN A 130 -17.05 4.93 25.36
C ASN A 130 -15.73 4.45 24.69
N SER A 131 -15.78 3.41 23.87
CA SER A 131 -14.60 2.93 23.14
C SER A 131 -14.33 3.82 21.92
N GLU A 132 -13.07 4.20 21.72
CA GLU A 132 -12.63 4.91 20.52
C GLU A 132 -12.83 4.09 19.24
N LEU A 133 -12.79 2.75 19.34
CA LEU A 133 -13.03 1.85 18.21
C LEU A 133 -14.42 2.00 17.61
N ARG A 134 -15.39 2.55 18.37
CA ARG A 134 -16.73 2.82 17.86
C ARG A 134 -16.77 3.90 16.77
N ASN A 135 -15.73 4.70 16.68
CA ASN A 135 -15.64 5.78 15.69
C ASN A 135 -15.03 5.32 14.35
N PHE A 136 -14.52 4.09 14.29
CA PHE A 136 -14.01 3.52 13.04
C PHE A 136 -15.17 3.01 12.17
N GLN A 137 -14.94 3.02 10.85
CA GLN A 137 -15.88 2.47 9.89
C GLN A 137 -15.99 0.95 10.05
N SER A 138 -17.22 0.45 10.18
CA SER A 138 -17.49 -1.00 10.19
C SER A 138 -17.03 -1.65 8.88
N THR A 139 -16.34 -2.79 9.00
CA THR A 139 -15.72 -3.50 7.87
C THR A 139 -16.01 -5.02 7.89
N ASN A 140 -17.10 -5.43 8.54
CA ASN A 140 -17.54 -6.82 8.52
C ASN A 140 -17.83 -7.30 7.10
N LYS A 141 -17.23 -8.43 6.68
CA LYS A 141 -17.29 -8.96 5.32
C LYS A 141 -16.89 -7.90 4.27
N TYR A 142 -15.83 -7.15 4.55
CA TYR A 142 -15.40 -6.00 3.77
C TYR A 142 -15.11 -6.38 2.31
N LYS A 143 -15.73 -5.66 1.37
CA LYS A 143 -15.54 -5.81 -0.07
C LYS A 143 -14.87 -4.56 -0.62
N ARG A 144 -13.57 -4.69 -0.91
CA ARG A 144 -12.77 -3.63 -1.48
C ARG A 144 -12.90 -3.60 -3.00
N SER A 145 -13.01 -2.40 -3.57
CA SER A 145 -12.91 -2.19 -5.01
C SER A 145 -11.46 -2.17 -5.50
N GLY A 146 -11.27 -2.14 -6.81
CA GLY A 146 -9.95 -2.01 -7.43
C GLY A 146 -9.46 -0.58 -7.51
N ASP A 147 -8.16 -0.42 -7.83
CA ASP A 147 -7.49 0.85 -8.01
C ASP A 147 -6.86 0.97 -9.39
N VAL A 148 -6.88 2.17 -9.95
CA VAL A 148 -6.02 2.58 -11.05
C VAL A 148 -5.00 3.56 -10.50
N LEU A 149 -3.74 3.32 -10.78
CA LEU A 149 -2.66 4.20 -10.35
C LEU A 149 -1.80 4.67 -11.52
N PHE A 150 -1.29 5.87 -11.37
CA PHE A 150 -0.29 6.43 -12.27
C PHE A 150 0.84 7.00 -11.43
N ARG A 151 2.09 6.75 -11.80
CA ARG A 151 3.25 7.36 -11.17
C ARG A 151 4.11 8.05 -12.23
N ALA A 152 4.46 9.29 -11.97
CA ALA A 152 5.48 10.02 -12.72
C ALA A 152 6.62 10.39 -11.77
N SER A 153 7.85 10.09 -12.16
CA SER A 153 9.06 10.36 -11.37
C SER A 153 10.18 10.88 -12.26
N TYR A 154 10.99 11.79 -11.72
CA TYR A 154 12.06 12.45 -12.45
C TYR A 154 13.38 12.37 -11.69
N PRO A 155 14.31 11.44 -12.05
CA PRO A 155 15.58 11.29 -11.37
C PRO A 155 16.55 12.43 -11.73
N ILE A 156 17.11 13.07 -10.69
CA ILE A 156 18.09 14.16 -10.76
C ILE A 156 19.36 13.67 -10.07
N ARG A 157 20.45 13.52 -10.80
CA ARG A 157 21.76 13.19 -10.23
C ARG A 157 22.45 14.46 -9.74
N LEU A 158 22.98 14.40 -8.51
CA LEU A 158 23.76 15.45 -7.88
C LEU A 158 25.16 14.89 -7.55
N GLY A 159 26.08 15.06 -8.48
CA GLY A 159 27.38 14.41 -8.41
C GLY A 159 27.34 12.91 -8.67
N ASP A 160 28.36 12.17 -8.22
CA ASP A 160 28.56 10.76 -8.56
C ASP A 160 27.78 9.80 -7.65
N ARG A 161 27.47 10.22 -6.42
CA ARG A 161 26.94 9.34 -5.39
C ARG A 161 25.52 9.65 -4.93
N PHE A 162 25.00 10.82 -5.30
CA PHE A 162 23.71 11.27 -4.79
C PHE A 162 22.69 11.47 -5.92
N LYS A 163 21.47 10.98 -5.70
CA LYS A 163 20.37 11.14 -6.64
C LYS A 163 19.11 11.49 -5.88
N ILE A 164 18.35 12.47 -6.35
CA ILE A 164 17.02 12.81 -5.86
C ILE A 164 16.01 12.45 -6.95
N THR A 165 14.92 11.81 -6.57
CA THR A 165 13.85 11.47 -7.50
C THR A 165 12.50 11.92 -6.93
N PRO A 166 12.06 13.16 -7.24
CA PRO A 166 10.70 13.57 -6.98
C PRO A 166 9.72 12.74 -7.79
N SER A 167 8.55 12.48 -7.21
CA SER A 167 7.51 11.64 -7.80
C SER A 167 6.13 12.09 -7.36
N ILE A 168 5.16 11.99 -8.27
CA ILE A 168 3.73 12.10 -7.98
C ILE A 168 3.07 10.75 -8.26
N LEU A 169 2.08 10.40 -7.42
CA LEU A 169 1.37 9.13 -7.49
C LEU A 169 -0.13 9.37 -7.24
N PRO A 170 -0.92 9.75 -8.25
CA PRO A 170 -2.37 9.66 -8.19
C PRO A 170 -2.80 8.19 -8.19
N ILE A 171 -3.73 7.86 -7.29
CA ILE A 171 -4.40 6.56 -7.18
C ILE A 171 -5.89 6.85 -7.17
N TYR A 172 -6.63 6.28 -8.11
CA TYR A 172 -8.07 6.40 -8.17
C TYR A 172 -8.74 5.08 -7.78
N HIS A 173 -9.47 5.11 -6.67
CA HIS A 173 -10.30 4.00 -6.22
C HIS A 173 -11.59 3.95 -7.03
N LEU A 174 -11.84 2.83 -7.71
CA LEU A 174 -12.78 2.79 -8.84
C LEU A 174 -14.24 2.88 -8.44
N MET A 175 -14.63 2.30 -7.29
CA MET A 175 -16.00 2.29 -6.79
C MET A 175 -16.01 2.38 -5.28
N ASN A 176 -17.14 2.77 -4.69
CA ASN A 176 -17.29 2.69 -3.25
C ASN A 176 -17.15 1.26 -2.74
N ASP A 177 -16.43 1.11 -1.65
CA ASP A 177 -16.30 -0.13 -0.90
C ASP A 177 -17.63 -0.50 -0.22
N LYS A 178 -17.74 -1.74 0.23
CA LYS A 178 -18.94 -2.23 0.89
C LYS A 178 -18.60 -3.05 2.13
N TYR A 179 -19.53 -3.12 3.05
CA TYR A 179 -19.50 -4.00 4.21
C TYR A 179 -20.89 -4.58 4.49
N THR A 180 -20.99 -5.57 5.37
CA THR A 180 -22.24 -6.14 5.81
C THR A 180 -22.53 -5.66 7.23
N ASP A 181 -23.70 -5.07 7.46
CA ASP A 181 -24.10 -4.56 8.79
C ASP A 181 -24.51 -5.70 9.75
N ALA A 182 -24.87 -5.35 10.98
CA ALA A 182 -25.31 -6.31 12.02
C ALA A 182 -26.64 -7.04 11.69
N LEU A 183 -27.39 -6.53 10.71
CA LEU A 183 -28.64 -7.16 10.23
C LEU A 183 -28.38 -8.03 8.98
N ASP A 184 -27.12 -8.32 8.67
CA ASP A 184 -26.66 -9.08 7.48
C ASP A 184 -27.07 -8.40 6.14
N VAL A 185 -27.18 -7.05 6.13
CA VAL A 185 -27.48 -6.26 4.94
C VAL A 185 -26.19 -5.62 4.40
N GLU A 186 -25.93 -5.77 3.09
CA GLU A 186 -24.80 -5.12 2.43
C GLU A 186 -25.03 -3.60 2.38
N ARG A 187 -24.04 -2.83 2.85
CA ARG A 187 -24.03 -1.38 2.87
C ARG A 187 -22.86 -0.83 2.06
N THR A 188 -23.09 0.27 1.40
CA THR A 188 -22.05 1.04 0.70
C THR A 188 -21.34 1.97 1.68
N ILE A 189 -20.03 2.09 1.57
CA ILE A 189 -19.23 3.06 2.34
C ILE A 189 -19.05 4.29 1.45
N ASP A 190 -19.94 5.25 1.61
CA ASP A 190 -19.92 6.48 0.81
C ASP A 190 -18.62 7.27 1.04
N GLY A 191 -18.08 7.85 -0.04
CA GLY A 191 -16.83 8.59 -0.01
C GLY A 191 -15.56 7.71 -0.05
N SER A 192 -15.69 6.38 -0.13
CA SER A 192 -14.54 5.49 -0.31
C SER A 192 -14.05 5.41 -1.75
N GLN A 193 -14.88 5.73 -2.74
CA GLN A 193 -14.46 5.99 -4.12
C GLN A 193 -13.76 7.34 -4.23
N GLY A 194 -12.73 7.44 -5.08
CA GLY A 194 -12.14 8.75 -5.39
C GLY A 194 -10.63 8.77 -5.52
N LEU A 195 -10.10 9.97 -5.61
CA LEU A 195 -8.68 10.24 -5.84
C LEU A 195 -7.91 10.36 -4.53
N THR A 196 -6.79 9.66 -4.45
CA THR A 196 -5.70 9.95 -3.53
C THR A 196 -4.50 10.42 -4.34
N LEU A 197 -3.97 11.61 -4.06
CA LEU A 197 -2.78 12.15 -4.72
C LEU A 197 -1.62 12.21 -3.74
N ASN A 198 -0.60 11.39 -3.96
CA ASN A 198 0.60 11.36 -3.14
C ASN A 198 1.76 12.08 -3.84
N GLY A 199 2.53 12.85 -3.08
CA GLY A 199 3.85 13.31 -3.46
C GLY A 199 4.91 12.52 -2.72
N ASN A 200 5.99 12.14 -3.42
CA ASN A 200 7.11 11.41 -2.85
C ASN A 200 8.43 12.02 -3.30
N ALA A 201 9.45 11.92 -2.45
CA ALA A 201 10.82 12.23 -2.78
C ALA A 201 11.72 11.09 -2.33
N TYR A 202 12.51 10.56 -3.26
CA TYR A 202 13.48 9.50 -3.00
C TYR A 202 14.88 10.13 -3.04
N PHE A 203 15.66 9.85 -2.00
CA PHE A 203 17.03 10.33 -1.84
C PHE A 203 17.94 9.10 -1.82
N ASP A 204 18.63 8.84 -2.92
CA ASP A 204 19.56 7.72 -3.04
C ASP A 204 20.98 8.20 -2.77
N TYR A 205 21.71 7.45 -1.94
CA TYR A 205 23.13 7.65 -1.69
C TYR A 205 23.92 6.36 -1.95
N GLU A 206 24.80 6.39 -2.93
CA GLU A 206 25.70 5.26 -3.26
C GLU A 206 26.90 5.27 -2.31
N ILE A 207 26.92 4.36 -1.34
CA ILE A 207 28.06 4.19 -0.41
C ILE A 207 29.27 3.67 -1.18
N ASN A 208 29.05 2.65 -2.00
CA ASN A 208 30.02 2.07 -2.93
C ASN A 208 29.29 1.33 -4.07
N ASN A 209 30.01 0.64 -4.93
CA ASN A 209 29.45 -0.05 -6.10
C ASN A 209 28.43 -1.16 -5.74
N LYS A 210 28.47 -1.68 -4.51
CA LYS A 210 27.59 -2.76 -4.05
C LYS A 210 26.52 -2.31 -3.06
N ASN A 211 26.72 -1.19 -2.40
CA ASN A 211 25.86 -0.76 -1.28
C ASN A 211 25.32 0.65 -1.48
N ALA A 212 24.05 0.82 -1.23
CA ALA A 212 23.40 2.11 -1.27
C ALA A 212 22.35 2.24 -0.15
N LEU A 213 22.09 3.48 0.26
CA LEU A 213 20.96 3.87 1.10
C LEU A 213 19.93 4.61 0.26
N GLN A 214 18.66 4.38 0.53
CA GLN A 214 17.59 5.22 0.03
C GLN A 214 16.69 5.68 1.18
N LEU A 215 16.49 6.98 1.28
CA LEU A 215 15.44 7.58 2.09
C LEU A 215 14.28 7.96 1.17
N ASN A 216 13.07 7.52 1.51
CA ASN A 216 11.84 7.94 0.86
C ASN A 216 10.97 8.69 1.84
N VAL A 217 10.52 9.88 1.45
CA VAL A 217 9.55 10.69 2.20
C VAL A 217 8.35 10.93 1.29
N GLY A 218 7.15 10.66 1.81
CA GLY A 218 5.91 10.85 1.07
C GLY A 218 4.78 11.37 1.94
N ALA A 219 3.86 12.11 1.31
CA ALA A 219 2.64 12.59 1.95
C ALA A 219 1.52 12.70 0.91
N PRO A 220 0.26 12.48 1.30
CA PRO A 220 -0.89 12.73 0.44
C PRO A 220 -1.19 14.24 0.39
N PHE A 221 -1.44 14.77 -0.81
CA PHE A 221 -1.97 16.12 -1.02
C PHE A 221 -3.49 16.12 -1.17
N ILE A 222 -4.06 15.01 -1.64
CA ILE A 222 -5.50 14.77 -1.76
C ILE A 222 -5.78 13.38 -1.20
N VAL A 223 -6.85 13.23 -0.45
CA VAL A 223 -7.29 11.96 0.12
C VAL A 223 -8.79 11.78 -0.12
N ARG A 224 -9.25 10.54 -0.16
CA ARG A 224 -10.67 10.18 -0.19
C ARG A 224 -11.35 10.54 1.13
N ASP A 225 -12.65 10.79 1.10
CA ASP A 225 -13.42 11.15 2.29
C ASP A 225 -13.51 10.00 3.30
N ALA A 226 -13.71 8.77 2.81
CA ALA A 226 -13.67 7.55 3.62
C ALA A 226 -12.53 6.63 3.17
N ARG A 227 -11.81 6.04 4.14
CA ARG A 227 -10.61 5.23 3.94
C ARG A 227 -10.67 3.96 4.79
N PRO A 228 -11.68 3.11 4.56
CA PRO A 228 -11.93 1.94 5.40
C PRO A 228 -10.84 0.87 5.28
N ASP A 229 -9.97 0.97 4.30
CA ASP A 229 -8.85 0.05 4.06
C ASP A 229 -7.60 0.35 4.92
N GLY A 230 -7.62 1.42 5.74
CA GLY A 230 -6.50 1.79 6.61
C GLY A 230 -5.20 2.16 5.85
N LEU A 231 -5.23 2.27 4.52
CA LEU A 231 -4.02 2.44 3.71
C LEU A 231 -3.55 3.88 3.58
N THR A 232 -4.42 4.85 3.81
CA THR A 232 -4.06 6.26 3.66
C THR A 232 -3.38 6.79 4.92
N ARG A 233 -2.14 7.17 4.78
CA ARG A 233 -1.27 7.65 5.85
C ARG A 233 -1.05 9.15 5.69
N GLY A 234 -0.78 9.86 6.79
CA GLY A 234 -0.42 11.26 6.77
C GLY A 234 0.97 11.45 6.16
N ILE A 235 2.01 11.07 6.87
CA ILE A 235 3.40 11.13 6.40
C ILE A 235 3.97 9.72 6.42
N VAL A 236 4.72 9.39 5.39
CA VAL A 236 5.45 8.11 5.27
C VAL A 236 6.93 8.42 5.14
N VAL A 237 7.75 7.79 5.97
CA VAL A 237 9.21 7.84 5.88
C VAL A 237 9.73 6.41 5.85
N ASN A 238 10.47 6.06 4.81
CA ASN A 238 11.12 4.75 4.69
C ASN A 238 12.62 4.93 4.52
N LEU A 239 13.39 4.12 5.24
CA LEU A 239 14.83 3.99 5.05
C LEU A 239 15.12 2.58 4.53
N GLU A 240 15.82 2.49 3.42
CA GLU A 240 16.16 1.24 2.76
C GLU A 240 17.67 1.12 2.59
N TYR A 241 18.21 -0.04 2.96
CA TYR A 241 19.59 -0.41 2.65
C TYR A 241 19.61 -1.44 1.52
N ARG A 242 20.33 -1.15 0.45
CA ARG A 242 20.39 -1.95 -0.77
C ARG A 242 21.75 -2.60 -0.92
N ILE A 243 21.74 -3.90 -1.21
CA ILE A 243 22.94 -4.68 -1.51
C ILE A 243 22.82 -5.21 -2.94
N LYS A 244 23.85 -4.97 -3.76
CA LYS A 244 23.99 -5.53 -5.11
C LYS A 244 25.00 -6.68 -5.07
N PHE A 245 24.63 -7.84 -5.56
CA PHE A 245 25.47 -9.05 -5.65
C PHE A 245 25.45 -9.67 -7.04
#